data_9a4ba36904baea3f3973dd98e727fa78
#
_entry.id   9a4ba36904baea3f3973dd98e727fa78
#
_cell.length_a   1.000
_cell.length_b   1.000
_cell.length_c   1.000
_cell.angle_alpha   90.00
_cell.angle_beta   90.00
_cell.angle_gamma   90.00
#
_symmetry.space_group_name_H-M   'P 1'
#
loop_
_entity.id
_entity.type
_entity.pdbx_description
1 polymer ?
#
loop_
_entity_poly.entity_id
_entity_poly.type
_entity_poly.pdbx_seq_one_letter_code
_entity_poly.pdbx_strand_id
1 'polypeptide(L)'
;MLPPQFRFWLFDQMSVKTMRYVSAIPDRQAEGLTKKVYDMIREDFFRNGSLTSRSKVPELMAAIWIAGRESMLVADKVDRTSKDAICAVLSQINDCPYCEDMLVSLVHASGEHKAAEDIFGQNDLDSTDPKLRDRLEWVRAIATPGAENVPPSPFSKAQMPEILGTLLAMSDINRFSHVVMDDSPVSAPFGVKAGKALQLRLFGSELVPTRRLPLQLGRSLSLLPQADLPEDLAWAEPNPRIADAVARYAAAVEREAASVISLQVRQVVAQSLATWQGEQMPISRSWVEGDLIGLTGEDLNIARLAIVLAKAPYQVDGTLAEAVLGHERDEARFVRILAWASFVGSRRFVNLIARQSAQESSQSFTRPPIDTKQHAAELAS
;
A
#
# COMPACT_ATOMS: atom_id res chain seq x y z
N MET A 1 -25.72 0.83 13.80
CA MET A 1 -25.23 0.29 12.51
C MET A 1 -26.32 0.42 11.46
N LEU A 2 -25.98 0.98 10.31
CA LEU A 2 -26.89 1.10 9.16
C LEU A 2 -27.22 -0.27 8.57
N PRO A 3 -28.40 -0.45 7.93
CA PRO A 3 -28.73 -1.66 7.19
C PRO A 3 -27.64 -1.96 6.13
N PRO A 4 -27.30 -3.24 5.87
CA PRO A 4 -26.17 -3.60 4.98
C PRO A 4 -26.28 -2.96 3.58
N GLN A 5 -27.46 -2.97 2.97
CA GLN A 5 -27.68 -2.41 1.63
C GLN A 5 -27.44 -0.89 1.60
N PHE A 6 -27.89 -0.17 2.63
CA PHE A 6 -27.67 1.28 2.74
C PHE A 6 -26.21 1.62 2.98
N ARG A 7 -25.52 0.83 3.79
CA ARG A 7 -24.09 0.99 4.07
C ARG A 7 -23.25 0.82 2.80
N PHE A 8 -23.47 -0.25 2.03
CA PHE A 8 -22.78 -0.47 0.76
C PHE A 8 -23.05 0.66 -0.24
N TRP A 9 -24.28 1.11 -0.33
CA TRP A 9 -24.63 2.26 -1.17
C TRP A 9 -23.91 3.53 -0.72
N LEU A 10 -23.83 3.80 0.58
CA LEU A 10 -23.13 4.98 1.12
C LEU A 10 -21.63 4.93 0.78
N PHE A 11 -20.98 3.79 0.96
CA PHE A 11 -19.58 3.62 0.61
C PHE A 11 -19.32 3.81 -0.89
N ASP A 12 -20.20 3.28 -1.74
CA ASP A 12 -20.13 3.51 -3.19
C ASP A 12 -20.25 5.01 -3.51
N GLN A 13 -21.19 5.73 -2.92
CA GLN A 13 -21.37 7.15 -3.15
C GLN A 13 -20.17 8.00 -2.67
N MET A 14 -19.62 7.67 -1.51
CA MET A 14 -18.42 8.32 -1.01
C MET A 14 -17.22 8.07 -1.95
N SER A 15 -17.04 6.85 -2.40
CA SER A 15 -15.96 6.46 -3.31
C SER A 15 -16.02 7.20 -4.64
N VAL A 16 -17.21 7.34 -5.23
CA VAL A 16 -17.36 8.04 -6.52
C VAL A 16 -17.03 9.54 -6.39
N LYS A 17 -17.43 10.16 -5.28
CA LYS A 17 -17.23 11.61 -5.06
C LYS A 17 -15.76 11.98 -4.80
N THR A 18 -14.95 11.02 -4.36
CA THR A 18 -13.55 11.26 -4.01
C THR A 18 -12.57 10.91 -5.13
N MET A 19 -13.04 10.49 -6.31
CA MET A 19 -12.18 10.16 -7.45
C MET A 19 -11.84 11.40 -8.29
N ARG A 20 -10.55 11.48 -8.70
CA ARG A 20 -10.00 12.47 -9.62
C ARG A 20 -9.45 11.77 -10.85
N TYR A 21 -9.54 12.39 -12.01
CA TYR A 21 -8.97 11.95 -13.31
C TYR A 21 -9.54 10.65 -13.87
N VAL A 22 -10.09 9.77 -13.05
CA VAL A 22 -10.63 8.46 -13.43
C VAL A 22 -12.02 8.27 -12.83
N SER A 23 -12.81 7.40 -13.44
CA SER A 23 -14.13 7.00 -12.93
C SER A 23 -14.23 5.48 -12.81
N ALA A 24 -14.93 5.01 -11.78
CA ALA A 24 -15.21 3.59 -11.64
C ALA A 24 -16.37 3.17 -12.55
N ILE A 25 -16.32 1.92 -13.04
CA ILE A 25 -17.46 1.29 -13.69
C ILE A 25 -18.59 1.13 -12.65
N PRO A 26 -19.80 1.68 -12.91
CA PRO A 26 -20.93 1.50 -11.99
C PRO A 26 -21.27 0.03 -11.80
N ASP A 27 -21.69 -0.37 -10.60
CA ASP A 27 -22.01 -1.77 -10.27
C ASP A 27 -22.97 -2.44 -11.25
N ARG A 28 -24.02 -1.71 -11.66
CA ARG A 28 -25.01 -2.18 -12.63
C ARG A 28 -24.48 -2.41 -14.05
N GLN A 29 -23.30 -1.87 -14.36
CA GLN A 29 -22.64 -2.00 -15.66
C GLN A 29 -21.42 -2.93 -15.58
N ALA A 30 -21.12 -3.44 -14.38
CA ALA A 30 -19.98 -4.33 -14.19
C ALA A 30 -20.31 -5.71 -14.77
N GLU A 31 -19.44 -6.21 -15.66
CA GLU A 31 -19.55 -7.50 -16.32
C GLU A 31 -18.22 -8.27 -16.23
N GLY A 32 -18.22 -9.55 -16.57
CA GLY A 32 -17.03 -10.38 -16.69
C GLY A 32 -16.16 -10.36 -15.44
N LEU A 33 -14.87 -10.05 -15.60
CA LEU A 33 -13.90 -10.00 -14.49
C LEU A 33 -14.20 -8.86 -13.50
N THR A 34 -14.61 -7.68 -13.99
CA THR A 34 -15.00 -6.55 -13.13
C THR A 34 -16.09 -6.97 -12.14
N LYS A 35 -17.13 -7.64 -12.62
CA LYS A 35 -18.22 -8.10 -11.75
C LYS A 35 -17.73 -9.12 -10.72
N LYS A 36 -16.91 -10.09 -11.14
CA LYS A 36 -16.36 -11.10 -10.22
C LYS A 36 -15.54 -10.45 -9.09
N VAL A 37 -14.71 -9.46 -9.43
CA VAL A 37 -13.91 -8.74 -8.43
C VAL A 37 -14.81 -7.92 -7.52
N TYR A 38 -15.79 -7.20 -8.04
CA TYR A 38 -16.74 -6.43 -7.24
C TYR A 38 -17.54 -7.29 -6.26
N ASP A 39 -18.00 -8.45 -6.71
CA ASP A 39 -18.74 -9.39 -5.87
C ASP A 39 -17.84 -9.90 -4.74
N MET A 40 -16.60 -10.28 -5.04
CA MET A 40 -15.63 -10.73 -4.03
C MET A 40 -15.26 -9.63 -3.05
N ILE A 41 -15.04 -8.39 -3.51
CA ILE A 41 -14.80 -7.24 -2.64
C ILE A 41 -15.98 -7.02 -1.70
N ARG A 42 -17.22 -7.15 -2.18
CA ARG A 42 -18.43 -6.96 -1.37
C ARG A 42 -18.59 -8.04 -0.30
N GLU A 43 -18.22 -9.27 -0.62
CA GLU A 43 -18.30 -10.41 0.30
C GLU A 43 -17.21 -10.36 1.38
N ASP A 44 -15.98 -10.04 0.99
CA ASP A 44 -14.80 -10.18 1.85
C ASP A 44 -14.37 -8.87 2.51
N PHE A 45 -14.84 -7.72 2.00
CA PHE A 45 -14.44 -6.39 2.48
C PHE A 45 -15.56 -5.35 2.27
N PHE A 46 -15.22 -4.22 1.66
CA PHE A 46 -16.15 -3.19 1.19
C PHE A 46 -15.56 -2.47 -0.03
N ARG A 47 -16.43 -2.02 -0.91
CA ARG A 47 -16.00 -1.27 -2.09
C ARG A 47 -15.53 0.12 -1.66
N ASN A 48 -14.37 0.51 -2.16
CA ASN A 48 -13.78 1.82 -1.92
C ASN A 48 -13.07 2.32 -3.18
N GLY A 49 -12.84 3.63 -3.26
CA GLY A 49 -12.30 4.30 -4.44
C GLY A 49 -10.91 3.83 -4.83
N SER A 50 -10.05 3.54 -3.86
CA SER A 50 -8.66 3.10 -4.14
C SER A 50 -8.59 1.78 -4.91
N LEU A 51 -9.60 0.90 -4.79
CA LEU A 51 -9.70 -0.33 -5.55
C LEU A 51 -10.48 -0.13 -6.86
N THR A 52 -11.68 0.50 -6.77
CA THR A 52 -12.60 0.58 -7.91
C THR A 52 -12.18 1.58 -8.99
N SER A 53 -11.29 2.52 -8.70
CA SER A 53 -10.67 3.44 -9.68
C SER A 53 -9.87 2.72 -10.77
N ARG A 54 -9.48 1.45 -10.54
CA ARG A 54 -8.84 0.59 -11.54
C ARG A 54 -9.82 -0.20 -12.40
N SER A 55 -11.12 -0.07 -12.19
CA SER A 55 -12.14 -0.95 -12.81
C SER A 55 -12.22 -0.90 -14.35
N LYS A 56 -11.75 0.20 -14.96
CA LYS A 56 -11.64 0.29 -16.44
C LYS A 56 -10.55 -0.62 -17.05
N VAL A 57 -9.67 -1.18 -16.20
CA VAL A 57 -8.70 -2.21 -16.56
C VAL A 57 -8.89 -3.37 -15.56
N PRO A 58 -9.83 -4.29 -15.84
CA PRO A 58 -10.26 -5.31 -14.88
C PRO A 58 -9.12 -6.17 -14.35
N GLU A 59 -8.11 -6.43 -15.18
CA GLU A 59 -6.92 -7.20 -14.83
C GLU A 59 -6.09 -6.50 -13.74
N LEU A 60 -5.94 -5.17 -13.82
CA LEU A 60 -5.23 -4.39 -12.81
C LEU A 60 -6.02 -4.27 -11.51
N MET A 61 -7.35 -4.19 -11.60
CA MET A 61 -8.19 -4.23 -10.40
C MET A 61 -8.13 -5.60 -9.73
N ALA A 62 -8.18 -6.69 -10.50
CA ALA A 62 -8.03 -8.05 -9.99
C ALA A 62 -6.64 -8.26 -9.37
N ALA A 63 -5.59 -7.74 -10.00
CA ALA A 63 -4.21 -7.87 -9.56
C ALA A 63 -3.99 -7.25 -8.17
N ILE A 64 -4.38 -5.98 -7.99
CA ILE A 64 -4.26 -5.33 -6.67
C ILE A 64 -5.20 -5.94 -5.64
N TRP A 65 -6.39 -6.41 -6.05
CA TRP A 65 -7.28 -7.13 -5.15
C TRP A 65 -6.67 -8.44 -4.66
N ILE A 66 -6.04 -9.23 -5.54
CA ILE A 66 -5.34 -10.48 -5.16
C ILE A 66 -4.23 -10.16 -4.17
N ALA A 67 -3.33 -9.24 -4.50
CA ALA A 67 -2.21 -8.87 -3.63
C ALA A 67 -2.70 -8.35 -2.26
N GLY A 68 -3.64 -7.42 -2.26
CA GLY A 68 -4.19 -6.82 -1.04
C GLY A 68 -5.00 -7.81 -0.20
N ARG A 69 -5.89 -8.59 -0.84
CA ARG A 69 -6.71 -9.56 -0.11
C ARG A 69 -5.84 -10.63 0.57
N GLU A 70 -4.95 -11.24 -0.18
CA GLU A 70 -4.16 -12.36 0.34
C GLU A 70 -3.10 -11.92 1.36
N SER A 71 -2.56 -10.71 1.23
CA SER A 71 -1.54 -10.21 2.17
C SER A 71 -2.13 -9.44 3.35
N MET A 72 -3.10 -8.52 3.10
CA MET A 72 -3.60 -7.59 4.10
C MET A 72 -4.84 -8.12 4.84
N LEU A 73 -5.80 -8.73 4.13
CA LEU A 73 -7.10 -9.06 4.70
C LEU A 73 -7.16 -10.47 5.29
N VAL A 74 -6.54 -11.44 4.63
CA VAL A 74 -6.50 -12.83 5.10
C VAL A 74 -5.59 -12.95 6.32
N ALA A 75 -6.13 -13.39 7.46
CA ALA A 75 -5.35 -13.71 8.65
C ALA A 75 -4.83 -15.15 8.55
N ASP A 76 -3.50 -15.33 8.49
CA ASP A 76 -2.83 -16.63 8.48
C ASP A 76 -1.72 -16.66 9.54
N LYS A 77 -0.50 -16.20 9.21
CA LYS A 77 0.62 -16.13 10.18
C LYS A 77 0.61 -14.82 10.97
N VAL A 78 -0.03 -13.78 10.43
CA VAL A 78 -0.20 -12.48 11.09
C VAL A 78 -1.69 -12.15 11.14
N ASP A 79 -2.15 -11.68 12.30
CA ASP A 79 -3.53 -11.28 12.50
C ASP A 79 -3.88 -10.02 11.68
N ARG A 80 -5.16 -9.89 11.31
CA ARG A 80 -5.65 -8.80 10.49
C ARG A 80 -5.53 -7.43 11.17
N THR A 81 -5.71 -7.37 12.49
CA THR A 81 -5.62 -6.12 13.25
C THR A 81 -4.23 -5.51 13.16
N SER A 82 -3.19 -6.33 13.33
CA SER A 82 -1.80 -5.89 13.12
C SER A 82 -1.56 -5.40 11.70
N LYS A 83 -2.11 -6.08 10.69
CA LYS A 83 -1.95 -5.66 9.28
C LYS A 83 -2.66 -4.35 8.98
N ASP A 84 -3.89 -4.15 9.48
CA ASP A 84 -4.62 -2.88 9.32
C ASP A 84 -3.86 -1.73 9.99
N ALA A 85 -3.31 -1.94 11.21
CA ALA A 85 -2.52 -0.93 11.92
C ALA A 85 -1.18 -0.62 11.22
N ILE A 86 -0.49 -1.65 10.70
CA ILE A 86 0.71 -1.49 9.87
C ILE A 86 0.40 -0.66 8.63
N CYS A 87 -0.70 -0.96 7.95
CA CYS A 87 -1.13 -0.22 6.77
C CYS A 87 -1.45 1.25 7.10
N ALA A 88 -2.05 1.53 8.27
CA ALA A 88 -2.32 2.89 8.72
C ALA A 88 -1.01 3.68 8.93
N VAL A 89 -0.04 3.11 9.63
CA VAL A 89 1.29 3.69 9.84
C VAL A 89 2.02 3.91 8.50
N LEU A 90 1.99 2.94 7.59
CA LEU A 90 2.61 3.07 6.28
C LEU A 90 1.95 4.19 5.45
N SER A 91 0.63 4.38 5.59
CA SER A 91 -0.08 5.45 4.89
C SER A 91 0.30 6.84 5.38
N GLN A 92 0.65 6.98 6.66
CA GLN A 92 1.23 8.21 7.21
C GLN A 92 2.63 8.48 6.63
N ILE A 93 3.48 7.46 6.61
CA ILE A 93 4.86 7.57 6.07
C ILE A 93 4.83 7.93 4.57
N ASN A 94 3.89 7.37 3.82
CA ASN A 94 3.70 7.63 2.39
C ASN A 94 2.87 8.90 2.09
N ASP A 95 2.49 9.67 3.11
CA ASP A 95 1.69 10.89 3.00
C ASP A 95 0.41 10.68 2.16
N CYS A 96 -0.37 9.64 2.49
CA CYS A 96 -1.66 9.35 1.84
C CYS A 96 -2.82 9.56 2.82
N PRO A 97 -3.36 10.80 2.94
CA PRO A 97 -4.42 11.11 3.91
C PRO A 97 -5.70 10.30 3.71
N TYR A 98 -6.07 10.03 2.44
CA TYR A 98 -7.20 9.15 2.12
C TYR A 98 -7.04 7.76 2.73
N CYS A 99 -5.88 7.16 2.53
CA CYS A 99 -5.61 5.81 3.02
C CYS A 99 -5.48 5.78 4.54
N GLU A 100 -4.83 6.79 5.14
CA GLU A 100 -4.71 6.92 6.59
C GLU A 100 -6.09 6.91 7.24
N ASP A 101 -7.01 7.78 6.82
CA ASP A 101 -8.36 7.87 7.37
C ASP A 101 -9.12 6.55 7.28
N MET A 102 -9.04 5.88 6.14
CA MET A 102 -9.68 4.58 5.93
C MET A 102 -9.12 3.50 6.87
N LEU A 103 -7.80 3.46 7.03
CA LEU A 103 -7.13 2.42 7.81
C LEU A 103 -7.21 2.68 9.31
N VAL A 104 -7.12 3.93 9.77
CA VAL A 104 -7.40 4.29 11.16
C VAL A 104 -8.85 3.87 11.54
N SER A 105 -9.81 4.07 10.64
CA SER A 105 -11.17 3.59 10.84
C SER A 105 -11.26 2.06 10.92
N LEU A 106 -10.47 1.32 10.15
CA LEU A 106 -10.39 -0.15 10.25
C LEU A 106 -9.75 -0.63 11.55
N VAL A 107 -8.75 0.10 12.07
CA VAL A 107 -8.19 -0.17 13.41
C VAL A 107 -9.24 0.07 14.48
N HIS A 108 -10.04 1.14 14.40
CA HIS A 108 -11.20 1.31 15.28
C HIS A 108 -12.21 0.17 15.17
N ALA A 109 -12.46 -0.34 13.95
CA ALA A 109 -13.37 -1.47 13.70
C ALA A 109 -12.88 -2.79 14.31
N SER A 110 -11.58 -2.93 14.61
CA SER A 110 -11.02 -4.10 15.29
C SER A 110 -11.23 -4.07 16.80
N GLY A 111 -11.63 -2.93 17.37
CA GLY A 111 -11.72 -2.69 18.81
C GLY A 111 -10.46 -2.02 19.40
N GLU A 112 -9.38 -1.91 18.64
CA GLU A 112 -8.11 -1.29 19.07
C GLU A 112 -8.21 0.25 19.00
N HIS A 113 -9.15 0.82 19.78
CA HIS A 113 -9.43 2.25 19.76
C HIS A 113 -8.24 3.11 20.18
N LYS A 114 -7.47 2.64 21.17
CA LYS A 114 -6.27 3.35 21.63
C LYS A 114 -5.19 3.39 20.58
N ALA A 115 -4.89 2.25 19.96
CA ALA A 115 -3.94 2.18 18.85
C ALA A 115 -4.35 3.10 17.69
N ALA A 116 -5.65 3.13 17.34
CA ALA A 116 -6.17 4.01 16.30
C ALA A 116 -5.98 5.50 16.65
N GLU A 117 -6.25 5.90 17.91
CA GLU A 117 -6.06 7.26 18.41
C GLU A 117 -4.56 7.66 18.41
N ASP A 118 -3.68 6.76 18.85
CA ASP A 118 -2.23 6.99 18.89
C ASP A 118 -1.65 7.10 17.47
N ILE A 119 -2.07 6.22 16.54
CA ILE A 119 -1.68 6.30 15.12
C ILE A 119 -2.14 7.63 14.52
N PHE A 120 -3.44 7.95 14.61
CA PHE A 120 -4.00 9.20 14.08
C PHE A 120 -3.36 10.45 14.67
N GLY A 121 -3.07 10.41 15.98
CA GLY A 121 -2.41 11.49 16.71
C GLY A 121 -0.92 11.65 16.39
N GLN A 122 -0.30 10.63 15.78
CA GLN A 122 1.15 10.48 15.67
C GLN A 122 1.84 10.52 17.06
N ASN A 123 1.14 9.97 18.06
CA ASN A 123 1.61 9.90 19.43
C ASN A 123 2.56 8.71 19.63
N ASP A 124 3.19 8.68 20.81
CA ASP A 124 3.84 7.48 21.32
C ASP A 124 2.80 6.37 21.50
N LEU A 125 3.22 5.12 21.27
CA LEU A 125 2.34 3.95 21.31
C LEU A 125 2.24 3.32 22.70
N ASP A 126 2.50 4.08 23.77
CA ASP A 126 2.61 3.58 25.14
C ASP A 126 1.34 2.93 25.67
N SER A 127 0.18 3.37 25.19
CA SER A 127 -1.13 2.81 25.58
C SER A 127 -1.58 1.64 24.70
N THR A 128 -0.81 1.30 23.66
CA THR A 128 -1.07 0.20 22.73
C THR A 128 -0.57 -1.12 23.31
N ASP A 129 -1.21 -2.25 22.95
CA ASP A 129 -0.72 -3.60 23.29
C ASP A 129 0.77 -3.75 22.94
N PRO A 130 1.62 -4.27 23.82
CA PRO A 130 3.07 -4.31 23.60
C PRO A 130 3.47 -5.00 22.30
N LYS A 131 2.82 -6.10 21.94
CA LYS A 131 3.12 -6.84 20.72
C LYS A 131 2.74 -6.04 19.45
N LEU A 132 1.63 -5.33 19.50
CA LEU A 132 1.21 -4.45 18.40
C LEU A 132 2.15 -3.24 18.32
N ARG A 133 2.51 -2.65 19.46
CA ARG A 133 3.47 -1.54 19.54
C ARG A 133 4.80 -1.89 18.89
N ASP A 134 5.44 -3.01 19.27
CA ASP A 134 6.73 -3.42 18.71
C ASP A 134 6.66 -3.56 17.17
N ARG A 135 5.55 -4.07 16.65
CA ARG A 135 5.30 -4.18 15.20
C ARG A 135 5.20 -2.83 14.51
N LEU A 136 4.49 -1.88 15.11
CA LEU A 136 4.31 -0.55 14.56
C LEU A 136 5.59 0.29 14.63
N GLU A 137 6.33 0.21 15.73
CA GLU A 137 7.64 0.85 15.89
C GLU A 137 8.64 0.35 14.86
N TRP A 138 8.68 -0.98 14.65
CA TRP A 138 9.52 -1.56 13.61
C TRP A 138 9.15 -1.04 12.22
N VAL A 139 7.85 -0.99 11.87
CA VAL A 139 7.41 -0.47 10.57
C VAL A 139 7.73 1.02 10.43
N ARG A 140 7.51 1.83 11.48
CA ARG A 140 7.91 3.24 11.47
C ARG A 140 9.40 3.41 11.19
N ALA A 141 10.25 2.62 11.86
CA ALA A 141 11.68 2.70 11.68
C ALA A 141 12.12 2.24 10.28
N ILE A 142 11.72 1.01 9.85
CA ILE A 142 12.24 0.43 8.61
C ILE A 142 11.67 1.08 7.34
N ALA A 143 10.49 1.67 7.42
CA ALA A 143 9.84 2.33 6.28
C ALA A 143 10.16 3.83 6.19
N THR A 144 10.74 4.43 7.23
CA THR A 144 11.13 5.85 7.22
C THR A 144 12.47 6.02 6.50
N PRO A 145 12.54 6.89 5.47
CA PRO A 145 13.79 7.15 4.77
C PRO A 145 14.92 7.60 5.70
N GLY A 146 16.08 6.98 5.59
CA GLY A 146 17.27 7.38 6.34
C GLY A 146 17.25 7.04 7.84
N ALA A 147 16.37 6.16 8.30
CA ALA A 147 16.38 5.71 9.70
C ALA A 147 17.67 4.94 10.02
N GLU A 148 18.45 5.45 10.97
CA GLU A 148 19.75 4.86 11.35
C GLU A 148 19.62 3.70 12.36
N ASN A 149 18.56 3.70 13.17
CA ASN A 149 18.37 2.75 14.28
C ASN A 149 17.06 1.97 14.09
N VAL A 150 17.06 0.98 13.20
CA VAL A 150 15.92 0.07 13.05
C VAL A 150 15.98 -1.00 14.14
N PRO A 151 14.94 -1.18 14.97
CA PRO A 151 14.92 -2.24 15.97
C PRO A 151 14.89 -3.62 15.30
N PRO A 152 15.32 -4.69 16.00
CA PRO A 152 15.21 -6.05 15.47
C PRO A 152 13.77 -6.36 15.05
N SER A 153 13.61 -7.10 13.95
CA SER A 153 12.28 -7.42 13.44
C SER A 153 11.48 -8.25 14.48
N PRO A 154 10.25 -7.80 14.84
CA PRO A 154 9.37 -8.56 15.74
C PRO A 154 8.65 -9.70 15.01
N PHE A 155 8.92 -9.92 13.72
CA PHE A 155 8.29 -10.93 12.89
C PHE A 155 9.22 -12.13 12.68
N SER A 156 8.68 -13.33 12.83
CA SER A 156 9.38 -14.55 12.47
C SER A 156 9.58 -14.68 10.95
N LYS A 157 10.52 -15.51 10.52
CA LYS A 157 10.74 -15.82 9.10
C LYS A 157 9.47 -16.30 8.37
N ALA A 158 8.59 -17.02 9.08
CA ALA A 158 7.32 -17.49 8.53
C ALA A 158 6.26 -16.38 8.36
N GLN A 159 6.39 -15.29 9.11
CA GLN A 159 5.49 -14.13 9.05
C GLN A 159 5.93 -13.09 8.01
N MET A 160 7.22 -12.99 7.73
CA MET A 160 7.80 -11.97 6.85
C MET A 160 7.17 -11.92 5.45
N PRO A 161 6.86 -13.03 4.74
CA PRO A 161 6.19 -12.94 3.45
C PRO A 161 4.84 -12.22 3.49
N GLU A 162 4.04 -12.43 4.55
CA GLU A 162 2.77 -11.71 4.70
C GLU A 162 2.98 -10.21 4.97
N ILE A 163 3.98 -9.86 5.77
CA ILE A 163 4.30 -8.47 6.08
C ILE A 163 4.83 -7.75 4.84
N LEU A 164 5.80 -8.34 4.14
CA LEU A 164 6.34 -7.74 2.91
C LEU A 164 5.27 -7.64 1.81
N GLY A 165 4.39 -8.64 1.68
CA GLY A 165 3.23 -8.57 0.79
C GLY A 165 2.24 -7.47 1.19
N THR A 166 2.02 -7.27 2.50
CA THR A 166 1.19 -6.18 3.04
C THR A 166 1.79 -4.82 2.70
N LEU A 167 3.10 -4.65 2.93
CA LEU A 167 3.82 -3.41 2.62
C LEU A 167 3.82 -3.14 1.10
N LEU A 168 4.00 -4.16 0.26
CA LEU A 168 3.94 -4.04 -1.21
C LEU A 168 2.58 -3.54 -1.67
N ALA A 169 1.51 -4.24 -1.28
CA ALA A 169 0.16 -3.90 -1.70
C ALA A 169 -0.28 -2.53 -1.17
N MET A 170 0.02 -2.22 0.11
CA MET A 170 -0.36 -0.93 0.68
C MET A 170 0.45 0.23 0.10
N SER A 171 1.74 0.03 -0.14
CA SER A 171 2.60 1.04 -0.78
C SER A 171 2.14 1.38 -2.20
N ASP A 172 1.67 0.37 -2.98
CA ASP A 172 1.05 0.60 -4.28
C ASP A 172 -0.28 1.36 -4.15
N ILE A 173 -1.15 0.92 -3.24
CA ILE A 173 -2.43 1.58 -2.99
C ILE A 173 -2.21 3.05 -2.59
N ASN A 174 -1.24 3.34 -1.72
CA ASN A 174 -0.92 4.72 -1.32
C ASN A 174 -0.51 5.58 -2.52
N ARG A 175 0.45 5.11 -3.33
CA ARG A 175 0.95 5.85 -4.51
C ARG A 175 -0.16 6.10 -5.53
N PHE A 176 -0.90 5.06 -5.87
CA PHE A 176 -1.99 5.17 -6.83
C PHE A 176 -3.10 6.10 -6.31
N SER A 177 -3.52 5.93 -5.07
CA SER A 177 -4.59 6.73 -4.46
C SER A 177 -4.20 8.19 -4.30
N HIS A 178 -2.93 8.49 -4.05
CA HIS A 178 -2.44 9.86 -3.97
C HIS A 178 -2.74 10.67 -5.25
N VAL A 179 -2.72 10.03 -6.41
CA VAL A 179 -3.05 10.68 -7.69
C VAL A 179 -4.56 10.74 -7.93
N VAL A 180 -5.28 9.64 -7.70
CA VAL A 180 -6.67 9.49 -8.17
C VAL A 180 -7.74 9.70 -7.11
N MET A 181 -7.37 9.96 -5.85
CA MET A 181 -8.32 10.20 -4.77
C MET A 181 -8.13 11.60 -4.19
N ASP A 182 -9.20 12.17 -3.64
CA ASP A 182 -9.12 13.36 -2.81
C ASP A 182 -8.47 13.04 -1.47
N ASP A 183 -8.04 14.07 -0.73
CA ASP A 183 -7.24 13.92 0.49
C ASP A 183 -7.94 13.17 1.62
N SER A 184 -9.25 13.14 1.66
CA SER A 184 -9.98 12.41 2.72
C SER A 184 -11.36 11.97 2.26
N PRO A 185 -11.76 10.71 2.55
CA PRO A 185 -13.12 10.26 2.37
C PRO A 185 -14.06 10.79 3.46
N VAL A 186 -13.49 11.30 4.55
CA VAL A 186 -14.22 11.80 5.74
C VAL A 186 -14.01 13.31 5.85
N SER A 187 -14.99 14.07 5.39
CA SER A 187 -14.97 15.54 5.50
C SER A 187 -15.32 15.95 6.93
N ALA A 188 -14.41 16.56 7.66
CA ALA A 188 -14.71 17.19 8.93
C ALA A 188 -15.38 18.55 8.69
N PRO A 189 -16.66 18.76 9.05
CA PRO A 189 -17.36 20.01 8.74
C PRO A 189 -16.77 21.23 9.45
N PHE A 190 -15.87 21.04 10.41
CA PHE A 190 -15.32 22.13 11.24
C PHE A 190 -13.79 22.18 11.35
N GLY A 191 -13.05 21.42 10.56
CA GLY A 191 -11.58 21.50 10.52
C GLY A 191 -10.84 21.18 11.85
N VAL A 192 -11.55 20.67 12.86
CA VAL A 192 -10.99 20.40 14.19
C VAL A 192 -10.55 18.94 14.26
N LYS A 193 -9.26 18.70 14.60
CA LYS A 193 -8.67 17.36 14.74
C LYS A 193 -9.51 16.41 15.59
N ALA A 194 -10.08 16.90 16.72
CA ALA A 194 -10.94 16.11 17.60
C ALA A 194 -12.26 15.68 16.91
N GLY A 195 -12.84 16.55 16.08
CA GLY A 195 -14.03 16.21 15.30
C GLY A 195 -13.76 15.12 14.27
N LYS A 196 -12.60 15.18 13.62
CA LYS A 196 -12.15 14.15 12.67
C LYS A 196 -11.92 12.80 13.36
N ALA A 197 -11.25 12.77 14.51
CA ALA A 197 -11.04 11.55 15.29
C ALA A 197 -12.37 10.85 15.66
N LEU A 198 -13.37 11.61 16.10
CA LEU A 198 -14.70 11.07 16.38
C LEU A 198 -15.37 10.50 15.12
N GLN A 199 -15.26 11.19 13.98
CA GLN A 199 -15.83 10.72 12.72
C GLN A 199 -15.17 9.42 12.23
N LEU A 200 -13.83 9.30 12.32
CA LEU A 200 -13.11 8.07 11.99
C LEU A 200 -13.55 6.90 12.87
N ARG A 201 -13.77 7.14 14.16
CA ARG A 201 -14.31 6.13 15.08
C ARG A 201 -15.74 5.72 14.74
N LEU A 202 -16.62 6.67 14.43
CA LEU A 202 -18.00 6.40 14.00
C LEU A 202 -18.00 5.64 12.67
N PHE A 203 -17.20 6.06 11.70
CA PHE A 203 -17.04 5.34 10.43
C PHE A 203 -16.50 3.92 10.64
N GLY A 204 -15.52 3.76 11.54
CA GLY A 204 -15.00 2.45 11.94
C GLY A 204 -16.09 1.52 12.48
N SER A 205 -17.06 2.03 13.25
CA SER A 205 -18.17 1.22 13.75
C SER A 205 -19.02 0.59 12.63
N GLU A 206 -19.13 1.26 11.48
CA GLU A 206 -19.83 0.75 10.30
C GLU A 206 -19.01 -0.31 9.54
N LEU A 207 -17.69 -0.37 9.75
CA LEU A 207 -16.79 -1.34 9.13
C LEU A 207 -16.67 -2.66 9.92
N VAL A 208 -17.14 -2.71 11.19
CA VAL A 208 -17.08 -3.92 12.03
C VAL A 208 -17.57 -5.20 11.33
N PRO A 209 -18.69 -5.19 10.57
CA PRO A 209 -19.16 -6.39 9.89
C PRO A 209 -18.18 -6.97 8.85
N THR A 210 -17.31 -6.17 8.27
CA THR A 210 -16.30 -6.63 7.29
C THR A 210 -15.21 -7.49 7.92
N ARG A 211 -15.17 -7.59 9.25
CA ARG A 211 -14.15 -8.30 10.03
C ARG A 211 -14.65 -9.58 10.70
N ARG A 212 -15.96 -9.85 10.65
CA ARG A 212 -16.59 -10.90 11.47
C ARG A 212 -16.33 -12.32 11.00
N LEU A 213 -16.05 -12.51 9.71
CA LEU A 213 -15.86 -13.85 9.13
C LEU A 213 -14.40 -14.08 8.78
N PRO A 214 -13.86 -15.27 9.09
CA PRO A 214 -12.55 -15.64 8.57
C PRO A 214 -12.60 -15.76 7.05
N LEU A 215 -11.62 -15.15 6.37
CA LEU A 215 -11.52 -15.21 4.92
C LEU A 215 -10.84 -16.50 4.48
N GLN A 216 -11.39 -17.16 3.46
CA GLN A 216 -10.78 -18.34 2.87
C GLN A 216 -9.45 -17.98 2.20
N LEU A 217 -8.37 -18.70 2.58
CA LEU A 217 -7.04 -18.55 2.03
C LEU A 217 -7.04 -18.88 0.53
N GLY A 218 -6.36 -18.05 -0.27
CA GLY A 218 -6.15 -18.30 -1.71
C GLY A 218 -7.38 -18.14 -2.60
N ARG A 219 -8.53 -17.72 -2.05
CA ARG A 219 -9.79 -17.60 -2.84
C ARG A 219 -9.65 -16.67 -4.04
N SER A 220 -8.92 -15.56 -3.88
CA SER A 220 -8.78 -14.57 -4.95
C SER A 220 -7.80 -14.98 -6.06
N LEU A 221 -6.95 -15.96 -5.83
CA LEU A 221 -5.93 -16.37 -6.80
C LEU A 221 -6.51 -16.80 -8.16
N SER A 222 -7.71 -17.39 -8.16
CA SER A 222 -8.39 -17.82 -9.39
C SER A 222 -8.84 -16.68 -10.32
N LEU A 223 -8.77 -15.41 -9.89
CA LEU A 223 -9.18 -14.27 -10.72
C LEU A 223 -8.23 -13.98 -11.87
N LEU A 224 -6.95 -14.34 -11.74
CA LEU A 224 -5.93 -14.17 -12.78
C LEU A 224 -5.19 -15.50 -13.05
N PRO A 225 -4.61 -15.67 -14.23
CA PRO A 225 -3.79 -16.85 -14.52
C PRO A 225 -2.56 -16.93 -13.63
N GLN A 226 -2.09 -18.15 -13.39
CA GLN A 226 -0.82 -18.41 -12.69
C GLN A 226 0.35 -17.78 -13.46
N ALA A 227 1.37 -17.35 -12.73
CA ALA A 227 2.57 -16.73 -13.27
C ALA A 227 3.80 -17.12 -12.44
N ASP A 228 4.97 -16.99 -13.04
CA ASP A 228 6.24 -17.19 -12.36
C ASP A 228 6.53 -16.02 -11.42
N LEU A 229 7.07 -16.32 -10.24
CA LEU A 229 7.50 -15.32 -9.29
C LEU A 229 8.80 -14.66 -9.79
N PRO A 230 8.85 -13.33 -9.96
CA PRO A 230 10.09 -12.63 -10.29
C PRO A 230 11.17 -12.86 -9.23
N GLU A 231 12.42 -13.04 -9.66
CA GLU A 231 13.56 -13.34 -8.78
C GLU A 231 13.74 -12.33 -7.63
N ASP A 232 13.56 -11.06 -7.90
CA ASP A 232 13.69 -10.00 -6.88
C ASP A 232 12.52 -9.96 -5.89
N LEU A 233 11.47 -10.76 -6.09
CA LEU A 233 10.35 -10.98 -5.17
C LEU A 233 10.43 -12.35 -4.45
N ALA A 234 11.58 -13.04 -4.52
CA ALA A 234 11.81 -14.34 -3.88
C ALA A 234 11.60 -14.34 -2.36
N TRP A 235 11.57 -13.18 -1.71
CA TRP A 235 11.16 -13.05 -0.31
C TRP A 235 9.75 -13.62 -0.01
N ALA A 236 8.90 -13.77 -1.03
CA ALA A 236 7.56 -14.34 -0.91
C ALA A 236 7.54 -15.88 -0.89
N GLU A 237 8.57 -16.56 -1.41
CA GLU A 237 8.64 -18.03 -1.55
C GLU A 237 8.31 -18.83 -0.28
N PRO A 238 8.72 -18.40 0.93
CA PRO A 238 8.41 -19.16 2.15
C PRO A 238 6.91 -19.27 2.45
N ASN A 239 6.05 -18.48 1.79
CA ASN A 239 4.59 -18.62 1.85
C ASN A 239 4.03 -18.77 0.43
N PRO A 240 3.71 -20.01 -0.04
CA PRO A 240 3.27 -20.26 -1.41
C PRO A 240 2.04 -19.45 -1.84
N ARG A 241 1.12 -19.15 -0.92
CA ARG A 241 -0.06 -18.32 -1.21
C ARG A 241 0.33 -16.87 -1.50
N ILE A 242 1.25 -16.31 -0.73
CA ILE A 242 1.77 -14.95 -0.95
C ILE A 242 2.59 -14.91 -2.24
N ALA A 243 3.44 -15.91 -2.48
CA ALA A 243 4.23 -16.03 -3.70
C ALA A 243 3.34 -16.04 -4.94
N ASP A 244 2.28 -16.88 -4.96
CA ASP A 244 1.34 -16.95 -6.09
C ASP A 244 0.56 -15.63 -6.26
N ALA A 245 0.13 -14.99 -5.16
CA ALA A 245 -0.55 -13.70 -5.22
C ALA A 245 0.33 -12.60 -5.82
N VAL A 246 1.57 -12.48 -5.36
CA VAL A 246 2.54 -11.47 -5.81
C VAL A 246 2.98 -11.75 -7.26
N ALA A 247 3.16 -13.00 -7.65
CA ALA A 247 3.51 -13.39 -9.01
C ALA A 247 2.41 -12.99 -10.02
N ARG A 248 1.14 -13.32 -9.74
CA ARG A 248 -0.01 -12.93 -10.59
C ARG A 248 -0.15 -11.41 -10.68
N TYR A 249 0.05 -10.71 -9.56
CA TYR A 249 0.03 -9.27 -9.51
C TYR A 249 1.10 -8.66 -10.41
N ALA A 250 2.37 -9.07 -10.25
CA ALA A 250 3.48 -8.59 -11.06
C ALA A 250 3.27 -8.85 -12.55
N ALA A 251 2.87 -10.06 -12.92
CA ALA A 251 2.64 -10.44 -14.31
C ALA A 251 1.50 -9.64 -14.97
N ALA A 252 0.41 -9.37 -14.23
CA ALA A 252 -0.69 -8.57 -14.76
C ALA A 252 -0.27 -7.11 -15.00
N VAL A 253 0.43 -6.50 -14.03
CA VAL A 253 0.90 -5.11 -14.16
C VAL A 253 1.88 -4.96 -15.33
N GLU A 254 2.86 -5.86 -15.47
CA GLU A 254 3.84 -5.82 -16.56
C GLU A 254 3.19 -6.03 -17.94
N ARG A 255 2.22 -6.93 -18.05
CA ARG A 255 1.48 -7.17 -19.29
C ARG A 255 0.67 -5.95 -19.72
N GLU A 256 -0.07 -5.34 -18.78
CA GLU A 256 -0.87 -4.16 -19.07
C GLU A 256 -0.01 -2.93 -19.41
N ALA A 257 1.12 -2.77 -18.72
CA ALA A 257 2.07 -1.70 -18.98
C ALA A 257 2.71 -1.81 -20.37
N ALA A 258 3.04 -3.02 -20.82
CA ALA A 258 3.68 -3.25 -22.11
C ALA A 258 2.85 -2.74 -23.31
N SER A 259 1.52 -2.59 -23.14
CA SER A 259 0.63 -2.09 -24.18
C SER A 259 0.65 -0.57 -24.35
N VAL A 260 1.14 0.19 -23.34
CA VAL A 260 1.00 1.66 -23.31
C VAL A 260 2.29 2.40 -22.91
N ILE A 261 3.34 1.72 -22.46
CA ILE A 261 4.60 2.31 -22.00
C ILE A 261 5.74 1.76 -22.85
N SER A 262 6.47 2.64 -23.53
CA SER A 262 7.60 2.26 -24.38
C SER A 262 8.70 1.56 -23.57
N LEU A 263 9.48 0.72 -24.26
CA LEU A 263 10.63 0.06 -23.64
C LEU A 263 11.65 1.09 -23.11
N GLN A 264 11.84 2.20 -23.83
CA GLN A 264 12.75 3.27 -23.44
C GLN A 264 12.33 3.90 -22.11
N VAL A 265 11.05 4.23 -21.92
CA VAL A 265 10.52 4.75 -20.65
C VAL A 265 10.75 3.74 -19.52
N ARG A 266 10.44 2.46 -19.77
CA ARG A 266 10.61 1.40 -18.77
C ARG A 266 12.06 1.26 -18.33
N GLN A 267 13.02 1.36 -19.27
CA GLN A 267 14.46 1.32 -18.99
C GLN A 267 14.92 2.54 -18.17
N VAL A 268 14.50 3.75 -18.54
CA VAL A 268 14.85 4.98 -17.82
C VAL A 268 14.33 4.92 -16.37
N VAL A 269 13.07 4.53 -16.17
CA VAL A 269 12.49 4.39 -14.82
C VAL A 269 13.24 3.32 -14.02
N ALA A 270 13.55 2.18 -14.61
CA ALA A 270 14.30 1.11 -13.94
C ALA A 270 15.69 1.58 -13.50
N GLN A 271 16.42 2.31 -14.36
CA GLN A 271 17.73 2.89 -14.03
C GLN A 271 17.64 3.90 -12.89
N SER A 272 16.66 4.81 -12.94
CA SER A 272 16.40 5.78 -11.88
C SER A 272 16.13 5.09 -10.53
N LEU A 273 15.28 4.06 -10.52
CA LEU A 273 14.96 3.31 -9.30
C LEU A 273 16.11 2.43 -8.79
N ALA A 274 17.00 1.95 -9.66
CA ALA A 274 18.13 1.12 -9.25
C ALA A 274 19.08 1.85 -8.28
N THR A 275 19.27 3.15 -8.47
CA THR A 275 20.12 4.00 -7.62
C THR A 275 19.42 4.50 -6.36
N TRP A 276 18.09 4.56 -6.34
CA TRP A 276 17.32 5.04 -5.18
C TRP A 276 17.38 4.02 -4.02
N GLN A 277 17.73 4.50 -2.83
CA GLN A 277 17.83 3.71 -1.60
C GLN A 277 16.69 3.97 -0.61
N GLY A 278 15.60 4.61 -1.06
CA GLY A 278 14.46 4.97 -0.21
C GLY A 278 14.58 6.35 0.42
N GLU A 279 15.62 7.13 0.07
CA GLU A 279 15.80 8.49 0.59
C GLU A 279 14.67 9.43 0.19
N GLN A 280 14.37 10.38 1.06
CA GLN A 280 13.41 11.44 0.78
C GLN A 280 13.94 12.36 -0.32
N MET A 281 13.09 12.63 -1.31
CA MET A 281 13.46 13.49 -2.42
C MET A 281 13.39 14.97 -2.05
N PRO A 282 14.24 15.84 -2.66
CA PRO A 282 14.18 17.28 -2.46
C PRO A 282 12.81 17.86 -2.79
N ILE A 283 12.44 18.99 -2.17
CA ILE A 283 11.14 19.66 -2.37
C ILE A 283 10.90 20.04 -3.84
N SER A 284 11.94 20.56 -4.51
CA SER A 284 11.84 20.87 -5.94
C SER A 284 11.95 19.61 -6.79
N ARG A 285 11.06 19.43 -7.75
CA ARG A 285 11.08 18.30 -8.71
C ARG A 285 12.24 18.34 -9.72
N SER A 286 13.10 19.34 -9.68
CA SER A 286 14.26 19.42 -10.58
C SER A 286 15.22 18.22 -10.48
N TRP A 287 15.16 17.47 -9.39
CA TRP A 287 15.96 16.25 -9.21
C TRP A 287 15.63 15.16 -10.24
N VAL A 288 14.45 15.15 -10.85
CA VAL A 288 14.08 14.14 -11.84
C VAL A 288 14.65 14.44 -13.24
N GLU A 289 14.98 15.70 -13.54
CA GLU A 289 15.31 16.14 -14.91
C GLU A 289 16.58 15.44 -15.46
N GLY A 290 17.54 15.10 -14.60
CA GLY A 290 18.75 14.36 -15.00
C GLY A 290 18.45 12.95 -15.52
N ASP A 291 17.45 12.29 -14.98
CA ASP A 291 17.03 10.95 -15.39
C ASP A 291 16.28 10.96 -16.75
N LEU A 292 15.75 12.11 -17.16
CA LEU A 292 14.88 12.25 -18.34
C LEU A 292 15.62 12.63 -19.63
N ILE A 293 16.94 12.77 -19.57
CA ILE A 293 17.75 13.20 -20.73
C ILE A 293 17.56 12.21 -21.90
N GLY A 294 17.25 12.76 -23.08
CA GLY A 294 17.03 11.99 -24.31
C GLY A 294 15.59 11.51 -24.53
N LEU A 295 14.67 11.76 -23.57
CA LEU A 295 13.24 11.56 -23.78
C LEU A 295 12.57 12.83 -24.30
N THR A 296 11.54 12.67 -25.12
CA THR A 296 10.75 13.79 -25.67
C THR A 296 9.26 13.43 -25.71
N GLY A 297 8.41 14.45 -25.87
CA GLY A 297 6.98 14.26 -26.08
C GLY A 297 6.29 13.45 -24.96
N GLU A 298 5.53 12.47 -25.34
CA GLU A 298 4.72 11.67 -24.43
C GLU A 298 5.60 10.77 -23.51
N ASP A 299 6.65 10.17 -24.04
CA ASP A 299 7.58 9.33 -23.26
C ASP A 299 8.22 10.13 -22.12
N LEU A 300 8.56 11.40 -22.36
CA LEU A 300 9.08 12.30 -21.33
C LEU A 300 8.07 12.51 -20.19
N ASN A 301 6.80 12.75 -20.53
CA ASN A 301 5.74 12.96 -19.54
C ASN A 301 5.48 11.70 -18.72
N ILE A 302 5.41 10.55 -19.37
CA ILE A 302 5.20 9.26 -18.71
C ILE A 302 6.37 8.93 -17.77
N ALA A 303 7.62 9.06 -18.22
CA ALA A 303 8.80 8.78 -17.40
C ALA A 303 8.87 9.73 -16.19
N ARG A 304 8.62 11.04 -16.40
CA ARG A 304 8.59 12.02 -15.32
C ARG A 304 7.54 11.67 -14.27
N LEU A 305 6.30 11.42 -14.69
CA LEU A 305 5.24 11.02 -13.76
C LEU A 305 5.62 9.73 -13.02
N ALA A 306 6.12 8.71 -13.73
CA ALA A 306 6.45 7.42 -13.14
C ALA A 306 7.57 7.51 -12.11
N ILE A 307 8.64 8.25 -12.38
CA ILE A 307 9.76 8.42 -11.45
C ILE A 307 9.32 9.24 -10.23
N VAL A 308 8.57 10.34 -10.43
CA VAL A 308 8.07 11.16 -9.33
C VAL A 308 7.10 10.35 -8.46
N LEU A 309 6.15 9.64 -9.07
CA LEU A 309 5.19 8.80 -8.33
C LEU A 309 5.88 7.67 -7.56
N ALA A 310 6.93 7.08 -8.11
CA ALA A 310 7.66 6.01 -7.47
C ALA A 310 8.45 6.49 -6.24
N LYS A 311 9.18 7.63 -6.35
CA LYS A 311 10.10 8.12 -5.31
C LYS A 311 9.48 9.15 -4.36
N ALA A 312 8.55 9.98 -4.85
CA ALA A 312 7.96 11.10 -4.13
C ALA A 312 6.47 11.31 -4.52
N PRO A 313 5.56 10.36 -4.19
CA PRO A 313 4.16 10.43 -4.59
C PRO A 313 3.49 11.75 -4.20
N TYR A 314 3.87 12.33 -3.06
CA TYR A 314 3.39 13.64 -2.56
C TYR A 314 3.74 14.83 -3.47
N GLN A 315 4.64 14.66 -4.45
CA GLN A 315 4.99 15.70 -5.43
C GLN A 315 4.19 15.58 -6.74
N VAL A 316 3.35 14.57 -6.90
CA VAL A 316 2.49 14.44 -8.08
C VAL A 316 1.32 15.40 -7.96
N ASP A 317 1.29 16.40 -8.83
CA ASP A 317 0.23 17.40 -8.92
C ASP A 317 -0.62 17.24 -10.19
N GLY A 318 -1.65 18.08 -10.32
CA GLY A 318 -2.52 18.09 -11.49
C GLY A 318 -1.77 18.30 -12.80
N THR A 319 -0.68 19.07 -12.79
CA THR A 319 0.10 19.33 -14.02
C THR A 319 0.73 18.05 -14.57
N LEU A 320 1.32 17.23 -13.69
CA LEU A 320 1.90 15.94 -14.10
C LEU A 320 0.81 14.94 -14.54
N ALA A 321 -0.29 14.87 -13.79
CA ALA A 321 -1.39 13.97 -14.12
C ALA A 321 -2.04 14.31 -15.47
N GLU A 322 -2.38 15.58 -15.71
CA GLU A 322 -2.99 16.04 -16.95
C GLU A 322 -2.05 15.91 -18.17
N ALA A 323 -0.74 16.11 -17.98
CA ALA A 323 0.23 15.94 -19.06
C ALA A 323 0.27 14.48 -19.60
N VAL A 324 0.00 13.48 -18.74
CA VAL A 324 -0.04 12.06 -19.12
C VAL A 324 -1.45 11.64 -19.57
N LEU A 325 -2.51 12.15 -18.92
CA LEU A 325 -3.88 11.87 -19.31
C LEU A 325 -4.19 12.38 -20.73
N GLY A 326 -3.60 13.53 -21.10
CA GLY A 326 -3.69 14.11 -22.41
C GLY A 326 -5.08 14.64 -22.77
N HIS A 327 -5.21 15.19 -23.99
CA HIS A 327 -6.46 15.79 -24.45
C HIS A 327 -7.60 14.77 -24.67
N GLU A 328 -7.26 13.54 -25.06
CA GLU A 328 -8.24 12.47 -25.30
C GLU A 328 -8.81 11.89 -24.01
N ARG A 329 -8.17 12.15 -22.87
CA ARG A 329 -8.56 11.66 -21.54
C ARG A 329 -8.84 10.15 -21.50
N ASP A 330 -7.95 9.35 -22.12
CA ASP A 330 -8.03 7.89 -22.06
C ASP A 330 -7.72 7.42 -20.64
N GLU A 331 -8.79 7.29 -19.85
CA GLU A 331 -8.68 6.86 -18.45
C GLU A 331 -8.12 5.42 -18.31
N ALA A 332 -8.42 4.52 -19.26
CA ALA A 332 -7.91 3.16 -19.19
C ALA A 332 -6.40 3.12 -19.40
N ARG A 333 -5.90 3.90 -20.36
CA ARG A 333 -4.47 4.08 -20.57
C ARG A 333 -3.80 4.73 -19.35
N PHE A 334 -4.40 5.77 -18.81
CA PHE A 334 -3.88 6.46 -17.61
C PHE A 334 -3.81 5.52 -16.40
N VAL A 335 -4.83 4.69 -16.16
CA VAL A 335 -4.83 3.66 -15.12
C VAL A 335 -3.67 2.66 -15.31
N ARG A 336 -3.37 2.23 -16.55
CA ARG A 336 -2.23 1.35 -16.83
C ARG A 336 -0.90 1.98 -16.45
N ILE A 337 -0.70 3.25 -16.82
CA ILE A 337 0.54 3.99 -16.53
C ILE A 337 0.70 4.16 -15.02
N LEU A 338 -0.35 4.62 -14.33
CA LEU A 338 -0.31 4.83 -12.88
C LEU A 338 -0.10 3.53 -12.11
N ALA A 339 -0.80 2.45 -12.48
CA ALA A 339 -0.66 1.16 -11.81
C ALA A 339 0.77 0.61 -11.94
N TRP A 340 1.37 0.72 -13.14
CA TRP A 340 2.75 0.31 -13.33
C TRP A 340 3.72 1.19 -12.53
N ALA A 341 3.59 2.51 -12.58
CA ALA A 341 4.45 3.44 -11.85
C ALA A 341 4.37 3.23 -10.33
N SER A 342 3.16 3.03 -9.80
CA SER A 342 2.94 2.70 -8.39
C SER A 342 3.58 1.37 -8.00
N PHE A 343 3.40 0.35 -8.84
CA PHE A 343 3.95 -0.99 -8.60
C PHE A 343 5.48 -1.01 -8.59
N VAL A 344 6.15 -0.43 -9.61
CA VAL A 344 7.62 -0.46 -9.66
C VAL A 344 8.26 0.30 -8.50
N GLY A 345 7.66 1.42 -8.07
CA GLY A 345 8.08 2.15 -6.88
C GLY A 345 7.91 1.33 -5.60
N SER A 346 6.76 0.70 -5.43
CA SER A 346 6.44 -0.14 -4.26
C SER A 346 7.30 -1.41 -4.22
N ARG A 347 7.54 -2.05 -5.36
CA ARG A 347 8.42 -3.20 -5.52
C ARG A 347 9.86 -2.84 -5.11
N ARG A 348 10.38 -1.71 -5.57
CA ARG A 348 11.71 -1.23 -5.15
C ARG A 348 11.77 -0.98 -3.66
N PHE A 349 10.80 -0.26 -3.10
CA PHE A 349 10.71 0.05 -1.68
C PHE A 349 10.69 -1.21 -0.82
N VAL A 350 9.83 -2.19 -1.13
CA VAL A 350 9.74 -3.42 -0.35
C VAL A 350 10.99 -4.30 -0.48
N ASN A 351 11.63 -4.31 -1.65
CA ASN A 351 12.89 -5.04 -1.84
C ASN A 351 14.04 -4.44 -1.01
N LEU A 352 14.06 -3.13 -0.77
CA LEU A 352 15.00 -2.51 0.17
C LEU A 352 14.75 -2.98 1.60
N ILE A 353 13.49 -2.98 2.05
CA ILE A 353 13.10 -3.47 3.37
C ILE A 353 13.46 -4.96 3.54
N ALA A 354 13.17 -5.79 2.54
CA ALA A 354 13.47 -7.22 2.58
C ALA A 354 14.98 -7.49 2.74
N ARG A 355 15.82 -6.74 2.02
CA ARG A 355 17.29 -6.85 2.12
C ARG A 355 17.79 -6.42 3.49
N GLN A 356 17.30 -5.30 4.02
CA GLN A 356 17.68 -4.80 5.35
C GLN A 356 17.30 -5.78 6.44
N SER A 357 16.07 -6.29 6.43
CA SER A 357 15.60 -7.30 7.40
C SER A 357 16.39 -8.60 7.36
N ALA A 358 16.84 -9.04 6.18
CA ALA A 358 17.68 -10.23 6.04
C ALA A 358 19.09 -10.03 6.62
N GLN A 359 19.69 -8.84 6.45
CA GLN A 359 21.00 -8.50 7.00
C GLN A 359 20.99 -8.47 8.54
N GLU A 360 19.95 -7.86 9.14
CA GLU A 360 19.77 -7.82 10.60
C GLU A 360 19.64 -9.21 11.20
N SER A 361 18.87 -10.09 10.54
CA SER A 361 18.73 -11.49 10.96
C SER A 361 20.06 -12.27 10.95
N SER A 362 20.97 -11.93 10.03
CA SER A 362 22.28 -12.57 9.91
C SER A 362 23.26 -12.06 10.98
N GLN A 363 23.20 -10.78 11.34
CA GLN A 363 24.08 -10.18 12.35
C GLN A 363 23.70 -10.57 13.79
N SER A 364 22.43 -10.83 14.08
CA SER A 364 21.96 -11.30 15.38
C SER A 364 22.50 -12.72 15.73
N PHE A 365 22.81 -13.54 14.73
CA PHE A 365 23.39 -14.87 14.90
C PHE A 365 24.90 -14.84 15.17
N THR A 366 25.60 -13.76 14.87
CA THR A 366 27.06 -13.63 15.03
C THR A 366 27.47 -12.88 16.28
N ARG A 367 26.55 -12.29 17.05
CA ARG A 367 26.86 -11.70 18.34
C ARG A 367 26.97 -12.82 19.41
N PRO A 368 28.14 -13.02 20.06
CA PRO A 368 28.24 -13.93 21.18
C PRO A 368 27.28 -13.51 22.30
N PRO A 369 26.74 -14.45 23.10
CA PRO A 369 25.89 -14.09 24.23
C PRO A 369 26.64 -13.12 25.14
N ILE A 370 25.96 -12.01 25.47
CA ILE A 370 26.49 -11.02 26.43
C ILE A 370 26.73 -11.75 27.71
N ASP A 371 28.00 -11.86 28.16
CA ASP A 371 28.38 -12.46 29.42
C ASP A 371 27.84 -11.58 30.56
N THR A 372 26.69 -11.97 31.08
CA THR A 372 25.99 -11.29 32.18
C THR A 372 26.83 -11.19 33.46
N LYS A 373 27.98 -11.86 33.53
CA LYS A 373 28.90 -11.77 34.68
C LYS A 373 29.81 -10.52 34.62
N GLN A 374 30.11 -9.97 33.45
CA GLN A 374 30.90 -8.75 33.37
C GLN A 374 30.11 -7.50 33.73
N HIS A 375 28.81 -7.44 33.42
CA HIS A 375 27.98 -6.26 33.73
C HIS A 375 27.64 -6.14 35.24
N ALA A 376 27.66 -7.23 35.98
CA ALA A 376 27.45 -7.19 37.43
C ALA A 376 28.68 -6.71 38.20
N ALA A 377 29.87 -6.80 37.62
CA ALA A 377 31.12 -6.35 38.25
C ALA A 377 31.36 -4.81 38.08
N GLU A 378 30.85 -4.23 37.03
CA GLU A 378 30.98 -2.76 36.78
C GLU A 378 29.95 -1.92 37.57
N LEU A 379 28.85 -2.52 38.05
CA LEU A 379 27.88 -1.84 38.92
C LEU A 379 28.18 -1.99 40.41
N ALA A 380 29.24 -2.75 40.79
CA ALA A 380 29.67 -2.97 42.18
C ALA A 380 31.00 -2.27 42.55
N SER A 381 31.57 -1.51 41.63
CA SER A 381 32.75 -0.66 41.85
C SER A 381 32.33 0.83 41.78
#